data_564fc1b309e66c9a75d6ddd0aadd2448
#
_entry.id   564fc1b309e66c9a75d6ddd0aadd2448
#
_cell.length_a   1.000
_cell.length_b   1.000
_cell.length_c   1.000
_cell.angle_alpha   90.00
_cell.angle_beta   90.00
_cell.angle_gamma   90.00
#
_symmetry.space_group_name_H-M   'P 1'
#
loop_
_entity.id
_entity.type
_entity.pdbx_description
1 polymer ?
#
loop_
_entity_poly.entity_id
_entity_poly.type
_entity_poly.pdbx_seq_one_letter_code
_entity_poly.pdbx_strand_id
1 'polypeptide(L)'
;MWTEKKLNDVLTEPTLAMVEDMKRIDGDILVLGAGGKMGHTICVLASKAMERAGIHKKVIAVSRFHDPEVRKYLEENHVEMIQADLQDLKQLENLPEVPNVIYMAGRKFGTDGQEWMTWGVNSVLPAFVGEKYKK
;
A
#
# COMPACT_ATOMS: atom_id res chain seq x y z
N MET A 1 -9.67 27.37 1.32
CA MET A 1 -8.45 26.92 0.60
C MET A 1 -8.19 25.46 0.91
N TRP A 2 -7.80 24.70 -0.06
CA TRP A 2 -7.41 23.30 0.13
C TRP A 2 -6.02 23.22 0.76
N THR A 3 -5.88 22.40 1.79
CA THR A 3 -4.61 22.00 2.39
C THR A 3 -4.39 20.52 2.13
N GLU A 4 -3.16 20.05 2.18
CA GLU A 4 -2.84 18.62 2.04
C GLU A 4 -3.60 17.76 3.06
N LYS A 5 -3.65 18.22 4.31
CA LYS A 5 -4.44 17.55 5.35
C LYS A 5 -5.91 17.41 4.96
N LYS A 6 -6.54 18.50 4.50
CA LYS A 6 -7.94 18.48 4.11
C LYS A 6 -8.19 17.56 2.90
N LEU A 7 -7.24 17.52 1.96
CA LEU A 7 -7.29 16.60 0.84
C LEU A 7 -7.21 15.15 1.30
N ASN A 8 -6.26 14.83 2.18
CA ASN A 8 -6.11 13.49 2.74
C ASN A 8 -7.36 13.07 3.54
N ASP A 9 -7.95 13.96 4.32
CA ASP A 9 -9.18 13.68 5.06
C ASP A 9 -10.34 13.29 4.11
N VAL A 10 -10.50 14.00 2.99
CA VAL A 10 -11.52 13.69 1.99
C VAL A 10 -11.21 12.39 1.25
N LEU A 11 -9.96 12.19 0.83
CA LEU A 11 -9.54 10.99 0.09
C LEU A 11 -9.61 9.71 0.92
N THR A 12 -9.54 9.83 2.24
CA THR A 12 -9.57 8.68 3.15
C THR A 12 -10.89 8.54 3.92
N GLU A 13 -11.94 9.23 3.46
CA GLU A 13 -13.28 9.05 4.00
C GLU A 13 -13.98 7.89 3.29
N PRO A 14 -14.22 6.75 3.96
CA PRO A 14 -14.82 5.58 3.31
C PRO A 14 -16.31 5.81 3.04
N THR A 15 -16.76 5.38 1.88
CA THR A 15 -18.18 5.35 1.54
C THR A 15 -18.87 4.19 2.25
N LEU A 16 -20.20 4.27 2.40
CA LEU A 16 -20.99 3.16 2.94
C LEU A 16 -20.82 1.87 2.13
N ALA A 17 -20.70 1.97 0.81
CA ALA A 17 -20.44 0.82 -0.05
C ALA A 17 -19.11 0.16 0.26
N MET A 18 -18.04 0.94 0.45
CA MET A 18 -16.73 0.40 0.88
C MET A 18 -16.81 -0.30 2.22
N VAL A 19 -17.50 0.27 3.19
CA VAL A 19 -17.67 -0.35 4.51
C VAL A 19 -18.37 -1.70 4.40
N GLU A 20 -19.40 -1.81 3.57
CA GLU A 20 -20.09 -3.07 3.32
C GLU A 20 -19.21 -4.08 2.56
N ASP A 21 -18.42 -3.63 1.59
CA ASP A 21 -17.49 -4.50 0.86
C ASP A 21 -16.39 -5.05 1.77
N MET A 22 -15.89 -4.25 2.72
CA MET A 22 -14.90 -4.72 3.70
C MET A 22 -15.39 -5.90 4.53
N LYS A 23 -16.68 -6.02 4.79
CA LYS A 23 -17.26 -7.18 5.50
C LYS A 23 -17.14 -8.48 4.70
N ARG A 24 -16.95 -8.40 3.39
CA ARG A 24 -16.84 -9.55 2.49
C ARG A 24 -15.40 -9.95 2.21
N ILE A 25 -14.43 -9.05 2.48
CA ILE A 25 -13.00 -9.33 2.30
C ILE A 25 -12.54 -10.26 3.41
N ASP A 26 -11.96 -11.38 3.03
CA ASP A 26 -11.34 -12.30 3.99
C ASP A 26 -9.84 -12.02 4.12
N GLY A 27 -9.37 -11.95 5.35
CA GLY A 27 -7.97 -11.75 5.69
C GLY A 27 -7.47 -10.29 5.61
N ASP A 28 -6.17 -10.16 5.77
CA ASP A 28 -5.48 -8.87 5.78
C ASP A 28 -5.26 -8.33 4.36
N ILE A 29 -5.00 -7.02 4.25
CA ILE A 29 -4.65 -6.35 3.00
C ILE A 29 -3.19 -5.91 3.06
N LEU A 30 -2.40 -6.28 2.07
CA LEU A 30 -1.01 -5.86 1.89
C LEU A 30 -0.94 -4.86 0.73
N VAL A 31 -0.36 -3.69 0.97
CA VAL A 31 -0.17 -2.66 -0.05
C VAL A 31 1.31 -2.50 -0.34
N LEU A 32 1.75 -2.95 -1.50
CA LEU A 32 3.13 -2.86 -1.97
C LEU A 32 3.36 -1.54 -2.70
N GLY A 33 4.32 -0.74 -2.24
CA GLY A 33 4.57 0.60 -2.75
C GLY A 33 3.76 1.68 -2.02
N ALA A 34 3.43 1.45 -0.76
CA ALA A 34 2.60 2.34 0.07
C ALA A 34 3.22 3.72 0.35
N GLY A 35 4.52 3.89 0.16
CA GLY A 35 5.21 5.19 0.31
C GLY A 35 5.01 6.18 -0.83
N GLY A 36 4.36 5.77 -1.91
CA GLY A 36 4.04 6.63 -3.04
C GLY A 36 2.85 7.57 -2.79
N LYS A 37 2.57 8.45 -3.76
CA LYS A 37 1.53 9.50 -3.65
C LYS A 37 0.14 8.98 -3.28
N MET A 38 -0.25 7.82 -3.79
CA MET A 38 -1.58 7.24 -3.56
C MET A 38 -1.55 6.10 -2.54
N GLY A 39 -0.40 5.47 -2.33
CA GLY A 39 -0.30 4.27 -1.53
C GLY A 39 -0.69 4.48 -0.07
N HIS A 40 -0.20 5.54 0.55
CA HIS A 40 -0.51 5.84 1.95
C HIS A 40 -1.99 6.21 2.17
N THR A 41 -2.60 6.95 1.24
CA THR A 41 -4.03 7.29 1.35
C THR A 41 -4.94 6.06 1.16
N ILE A 42 -4.59 5.14 0.27
CA ILE A 42 -5.30 3.86 0.12
C ILE A 42 -5.20 3.01 1.39
N CYS A 43 -4.02 2.93 2.00
CA CYS A 43 -3.86 2.22 3.27
C CYS A 43 -4.76 2.79 4.37
N VAL A 44 -4.78 4.12 4.52
CA VAL A 44 -5.60 4.78 5.54
C VAL A 44 -7.10 4.64 5.23
N LEU A 45 -7.50 4.77 3.96
CA LEU A 45 -8.88 4.56 3.53
C LEU A 45 -9.36 3.14 3.87
N ALA A 46 -8.55 2.12 3.55
CA ALA A 46 -8.87 0.73 3.87
C ALA A 46 -8.94 0.49 5.39
N SER A 47 -8.00 1.05 6.16
CA SER A 47 -7.99 0.94 7.63
C SER A 47 -9.27 1.55 8.24
N LYS A 48 -9.64 2.75 7.85
CA LYS A 48 -10.87 3.42 8.31
C LYS A 48 -12.14 2.65 7.90
N ALA A 49 -12.16 2.09 6.69
CA ALA A 49 -13.30 1.30 6.22
C ALA A 49 -13.46 0.01 7.03
N MET A 50 -12.37 -0.68 7.36
CA MET A 50 -12.37 -1.86 8.22
C MET A 50 -12.83 -1.52 9.65
N GLU A 51 -12.32 -0.43 10.21
CA GLU A 51 -12.72 0.02 11.54
C GLU A 51 -14.23 0.29 11.60
N ARG A 52 -14.79 1.02 10.63
CA ARG A 52 -16.24 1.28 10.54
C ARG A 52 -17.07 0.02 10.30
N ALA A 53 -16.51 -0.96 9.60
CA ALA A 53 -17.16 -2.25 9.39
C ALA A 53 -17.11 -3.16 10.63
N GLY A 54 -16.36 -2.78 11.67
CA GLY A 54 -16.17 -3.60 12.87
C GLY A 54 -15.29 -4.82 12.62
N ILE A 55 -14.37 -4.75 11.65
CA ILE A 55 -13.53 -5.88 11.24
C ILE A 55 -12.14 -5.71 11.84
N HIS A 56 -11.67 -6.75 12.52
CA HIS A 56 -10.33 -6.81 13.13
C HIS A 56 -9.32 -7.47 12.20
N LYS A 57 -9.10 -6.88 11.03
CA LYS A 57 -8.08 -7.25 10.05
C LYS A 57 -7.06 -6.13 9.95
N LYS A 58 -5.89 -6.46 9.40
CA LYS A 58 -4.79 -5.52 9.26
C LYS A 58 -4.70 -4.97 7.85
N VAL A 59 -4.31 -3.70 7.76
CA VAL A 59 -3.75 -3.11 6.54
C VAL A 59 -2.26 -2.98 6.75
N ILE A 60 -1.47 -3.59 5.88
CA ILE A 60 -0.01 -3.65 5.98
C ILE A 60 0.57 -2.86 4.81
N ALA A 61 1.21 -1.76 5.12
CA ALA A 61 1.88 -0.90 4.16
C ALA A 61 3.34 -1.33 3.99
N VAL A 62 3.76 -1.60 2.76
CA VAL A 62 5.14 -1.98 2.45
C VAL A 62 5.78 -0.94 1.56
N SER A 63 6.90 -0.39 1.98
CA SER A 63 7.72 0.56 1.24
C SER A 63 9.08 0.73 1.89
N ARG A 64 9.97 1.47 1.22
CA ARG A 64 11.22 1.94 1.84
C ARG A 64 11.00 3.09 2.84
N PHE A 65 9.88 3.76 2.78
CA PHE A 65 9.47 4.85 3.69
C PHE A 65 10.54 5.92 3.90
N HIS A 66 11.04 6.52 2.83
CA HIS A 66 12.01 7.60 2.91
C HIS A 66 11.42 8.91 3.46
N ASP A 67 10.11 9.10 3.32
CA ASP A 67 9.40 10.28 3.80
C ASP A 67 8.89 10.05 5.23
N PRO A 68 9.41 10.78 6.23
CA PRO A 68 8.97 10.64 7.61
C PRO A 68 7.53 11.10 7.84
N GLU A 69 7.00 12.03 7.05
CA GLU A 69 5.62 12.48 7.16
C GLU A 69 4.63 11.37 6.76
N VAL A 70 4.96 10.61 5.73
CA VAL A 70 4.17 9.44 5.33
C VAL A 70 4.17 8.38 6.43
N ARG A 71 5.32 8.10 7.06
CA ARG A 71 5.40 7.16 8.18
C ARG A 71 4.49 7.59 9.32
N LYS A 72 4.63 8.84 9.75
CA LYS A 72 3.82 9.42 10.83
C LYS A 72 2.32 9.34 10.53
N TYR A 73 1.94 9.69 9.31
CA TYR A 73 0.55 9.63 8.87
C TYR A 73 -0.03 8.22 8.93
N LEU A 74 0.73 7.20 8.53
CA LEU A 74 0.32 5.81 8.62
C LEU A 74 0.21 5.32 10.07
N GLU A 75 1.17 5.68 10.93
CA GLU A 75 1.14 5.37 12.36
C GLU A 75 -0.09 5.95 13.07
N GLU A 76 -0.39 7.23 12.82
CA GLU A 76 -1.54 7.93 13.40
C GLU A 76 -2.89 7.30 12.96
N ASN A 77 -2.91 6.59 11.84
CA ASN A 77 -4.09 5.91 11.32
C ASN A 77 -4.08 4.38 11.48
N HIS A 78 -3.25 3.89 12.41
CA HIS A 78 -3.20 2.46 12.79
C HIS A 78 -2.88 1.48 11.65
N VAL A 79 -2.13 1.94 10.64
CA VAL A 79 -1.64 1.10 9.55
C VAL A 79 -0.34 0.43 9.98
N GLU A 80 -0.26 -0.88 9.86
CA GLU A 80 0.98 -1.63 10.11
C GLU A 80 1.97 -1.35 8.99
N MET A 81 3.26 -1.18 9.30
CA MET A 81 4.29 -0.86 8.31
C MET A 81 5.39 -1.91 8.32
N ILE A 82 5.78 -2.33 7.13
CA ILE A 82 6.97 -3.14 6.90
C ILE A 82 7.90 -2.35 5.97
N GLN A 83 9.09 -2.02 6.46
CA GLN A 83 10.11 -1.38 5.64
C GLN A 83 10.82 -2.43 4.81
N ALA A 84 10.68 -2.37 3.49
CA ALA A 84 11.32 -3.27 2.55
C ALA A 84 11.60 -2.60 1.20
N ASP A 85 12.68 -3.03 0.57
CA ASP A 85 12.94 -2.75 -0.83
C ASP A 85 12.38 -3.92 -1.67
N LEU A 86 11.33 -3.65 -2.43
CA LEU A 86 10.67 -4.66 -3.24
C LEU A 86 11.55 -5.18 -4.41
N GLN A 87 12.61 -4.44 -4.78
CA GLN A 87 13.58 -4.89 -5.77
C GLN A 87 14.56 -5.94 -5.21
N ASP A 88 14.68 -6.04 -3.90
CA ASP A 88 15.39 -7.14 -3.24
C ASP A 88 14.45 -8.34 -3.09
N LEU A 89 14.64 -9.36 -3.93
CA LEU A 89 13.79 -10.54 -3.97
C LEU A 89 13.74 -11.29 -2.62
N LYS A 90 14.82 -11.25 -1.84
CA LYS A 90 14.82 -11.87 -0.50
C LYS A 90 13.88 -11.12 0.45
N GLN A 91 13.88 -9.79 0.39
CA GLN A 91 12.94 -9.00 1.18
C GLN A 91 11.51 -9.23 0.73
N LEU A 92 11.27 -9.33 -0.58
CA LEU A 92 9.95 -9.68 -1.12
C LEU A 92 9.49 -11.06 -0.63
N GLU A 93 10.35 -12.06 -0.66
CA GLU A 93 10.04 -13.41 -0.19
C GLU A 93 9.66 -13.45 1.30
N ASN A 94 10.29 -12.62 2.12
CA ASN A 94 10.03 -12.54 3.56
C ASN A 94 8.77 -11.76 3.93
N LEU A 95 8.07 -11.14 2.98
CA LEU A 95 6.80 -10.48 3.26
C LEU A 95 5.72 -11.51 3.64
N PRO A 96 4.76 -11.11 4.51
CA PRO A 96 3.73 -12.02 4.98
C PRO A 96 2.84 -12.54 3.83
N GLU A 97 2.38 -13.77 3.99
CA GLU A 97 1.38 -14.39 3.13
C GLU A 97 0.00 -13.85 3.52
N VAL A 98 -0.64 -13.14 2.61
CA VAL A 98 -1.97 -12.56 2.81
C VAL A 98 -2.84 -12.78 1.58
N PRO A 99 -4.16 -12.90 1.74
CA PRO A 99 -5.05 -13.17 0.59
C PRO A 99 -5.30 -11.95 -0.30
N ASN A 100 -5.09 -10.74 0.19
CA ASN A 100 -5.39 -9.52 -0.55
C ASN A 100 -4.14 -8.67 -0.73
N VAL A 101 -3.68 -8.51 -1.96
CA VAL A 101 -2.47 -7.74 -2.27
C VAL A 101 -2.79 -6.67 -3.31
N ILE A 102 -2.41 -5.43 -2.99
CA ILE A 102 -2.50 -4.29 -3.89
C ILE A 102 -1.07 -3.87 -4.27
N TYR A 103 -0.75 -3.95 -5.55
CA TYR A 103 0.54 -3.52 -6.06
C TYR A 103 0.46 -2.10 -6.59
N MET A 104 1.16 -1.19 -5.93
CA MET A 104 1.20 0.25 -6.26
C MET A 104 2.62 0.79 -6.45
N ALA A 105 3.62 -0.07 -6.40
CA ALA A 105 4.99 0.34 -6.69
C ALA A 105 5.13 0.68 -8.18
N GLY A 106 5.77 1.80 -8.46
CA GLY A 106 6.01 2.24 -9.83
C GLY A 106 7.14 3.25 -9.88
N ARG A 107 7.80 3.34 -11.04
CA ARG A 107 8.80 4.35 -11.32
C ARG A 107 8.35 5.15 -12.53
N LYS A 108 8.17 6.45 -12.36
CA LYS A 108 7.64 7.35 -13.39
C LYS A 108 8.64 8.42 -13.82
N PHE A 109 9.45 8.92 -12.89
CA PHE A 109 10.38 10.02 -13.10
C PHE A 109 11.83 9.62 -12.80
N GLY A 110 12.80 10.38 -13.31
CA GLY A 110 14.22 10.11 -13.09
C GLY A 110 14.70 8.84 -13.79
N THR A 111 14.21 8.61 -15.01
CA THR A 111 14.46 7.37 -15.77
C THR A 111 15.63 7.52 -16.76
N ASP A 112 16.08 8.73 -17.05
CA ASP A 112 17.13 9.00 -18.03
C ASP A 112 18.42 8.27 -17.66
N GLY A 113 18.89 7.40 -18.55
CA GLY A 113 20.06 6.55 -18.36
C GLY A 113 19.85 5.38 -17.35
N GLN A 114 18.64 5.20 -16.85
CA GLN A 114 18.29 4.13 -15.91
C GLN A 114 16.95 3.45 -16.29
N GLU A 115 16.69 3.34 -17.57
CA GLU A 115 15.46 2.75 -18.09
C GLU A 115 15.24 1.31 -17.62
N TRP A 116 16.33 0.57 -17.42
CA TRP A 116 16.30 -0.78 -16.88
C TRP A 116 15.64 -0.86 -15.48
N MET A 117 15.81 0.18 -14.64
CA MET A 117 15.15 0.23 -13.33
C MET A 117 13.65 0.44 -13.48
N THR A 118 13.23 1.21 -14.48
CA THR A 118 11.82 1.41 -14.81
C THR A 118 11.17 0.10 -15.25
N TRP A 119 11.83 -0.64 -16.14
CA TRP A 119 11.40 -1.98 -16.53
C TRP A 119 11.35 -2.94 -15.34
N GLY A 120 12.38 -2.89 -14.48
CA GLY A 120 12.45 -3.71 -13.28
C GLY A 120 11.24 -3.52 -12.37
N VAL A 121 10.92 -2.28 -12.02
CA VAL A 121 9.81 -1.96 -11.10
C VAL A 121 8.45 -2.11 -11.75
N ASN A 122 8.29 -1.65 -13.00
CA ASN A 122 6.96 -1.56 -13.62
C ASN A 122 6.52 -2.83 -14.35
N SER A 123 7.46 -3.71 -14.71
CA SER A 123 7.17 -4.91 -15.51
C SER A 123 7.64 -6.21 -14.85
N VAL A 124 8.89 -6.27 -14.42
CA VAL A 124 9.47 -7.52 -13.88
C VAL A 124 8.99 -7.79 -12.46
N LEU A 125 9.04 -6.80 -11.59
CA LEU A 125 8.62 -6.95 -10.19
C LEU A 125 7.16 -7.37 -10.02
N PRO A 126 6.18 -6.84 -10.78
CA PRO A 126 4.80 -7.35 -10.75
C PRO A 126 4.67 -8.84 -11.05
N ALA A 127 5.53 -9.39 -11.92
CA ALA A 127 5.54 -10.81 -12.21
C ALA A 127 5.98 -11.65 -11.00
N PHE A 128 7.03 -11.24 -10.30
CA PHE A 128 7.46 -11.90 -9.06
C PHE A 128 6.42 -11.78 -7.93
N VAL A 129 5.79 -10.63 -7.80
CA VAL A 129 4.69 -10.44 -6.84
C VAL A 129 3.52 -11.36 -7.19
N GLY A 130 3.13 -11.42 -8.46
CA GLY A 130 2.07 -12.30 -8.93
C GLY A 130 2.39 -13.77 -8.67
N GLU A 131 3.64 -14.19 -8.88
CA GLU A 131 4.09 -15.56 -8.59
C GLU A 131 4.01 -15.88 -7.10
N LYS A 132 4.45 -14.97 -6.22
CA LYS A 132 4.39 -15.17 -4.77
C LYS A 132 2.95 -15.29 -4.24
N TYR A 133 2.04 -14.47 -4.74
CA TYR A 133 0.68 -14.35 -4.20
C TYR A 133 -0.41 -14.99 -5.08
N LYS A 134 -0.03 -15.80 -6.07
CA LYS A 134 -0.97 -16.55 -6.90
C LYS A 134 -1.59 -17.72 -6.11
N LYS A 135 -2.64 -17.52 -5.42
CA LYS A 135 -3.40 -18.60 -4.78
C LYS A 135 -4.88 -18.48 -5.07
#